data_419feee7d051a3d639e5069fd592dfc9
#
_entry.id   419feee7d051a3d639e5069fd592dfc9
#
_cell.length_a   1.000
_cell.length_b   1.000
_cell.length_c   1.000
_cell.angle_alpha   90.00
_cell.angle_beta   90.00
_cell.angle_gamma   90.00
#
_symmetry.space_group_name_H-M   'P 1'
#
loop_
_entity.id
_entity.type
_entity.pdbx_description
1 polymer ?
#
loop_
_entity_poly.entity_id
_entity_poly.type
_entity_poly.pdbx_seq_one_letter_code
_entity_poly.pdbx_strand_id
1 'polypeptide(L)'
;MIEFSVGMSSYGPLITGLIGLFFAFVLYGLIMRYPAGKSSVVKIGDQIHLGAKVFMFTEYKILAPVVIVLIVACGLSPLGWYTALAIGVGALSSAIAGFIGMYSATKANVRTATAAENSGKEQALSISFFGGSIMGLCVASMGLVGLGGLFFYFTQALTDVDQIAKSLEGFGVGASAVALFSRVGGGIYLSLIHISEPTRQDS
;
A
#
# COMPACT_ATOMS: atom_id res chain seq x y z
N MET A 1 -33.63 15.30 11.32
CA MET A 1 -32.50 16.11 10.74
C MET A 1 -31.13 15.53 11.08
N ILE A 2 -30.95 14.93 12.27
CA ILE A 2 -29.67 14.29 12.68
C ILE A 2 -29.41 13.00 11.90
N GLU A 3 -30.42 12.17 11.63
CA GLU A 3 -30.27 10.90 10.88
C GLU A 3 -29.84 11.11 9.42
N PHE A 4 -30.32 12.17 8.76
CA PHE A 4 -29.93 12.47 7.37
C PHE A 4 -28.48 12.96 7.28
N SER A 5 -28.02 13.70 8.30
CA SER A 5 -26.63 14.17 8.39
C SER A 5 -25.64 13.02 8.67
N VAL A 6 -25.99 12.06 9.50
CA VAL A 6 -25.16 10.87 9.79
C VAL A 6 -25.05 9.97 8.56
N GLY A 7 -26.13 9.74 7.82
CA GLY A 7 -26.12 8.93 6.61
C GLY A 7 -25.21 9.51 5.53
N MET A 8 -25.28 10.81 5.25
CA MET A 8 -24.44 11.47 4.25
C MET A 8 -22.99 11.61 4.70
N SER A 9 -22.72 11.76 6.00
CA SER A 9 -21.39 11.76 6.60
C SER A 9 -20.69 10.40 6.51
N SER A 10 -21.46 9.30 6.57
CA SER A 10 -20.91 7.93 6.52
C SER A 10 -20.32 7.55 5.15
N TYR A 11 -20.82 8.13 4.06
CA TYR A 11 -20.31 7.88 2.70
C TYR A 11 -19.12 8.76 2.34
N GLY A 12 -18.89 9.86 3.05
CA GLY A 12 -17.84 10.83 2.75
C GLY A 12 -16.45 10.20 2.59
N PRO A 13 -15.94 9.46 3.58
CA PRO A 13 -14.64 8.81 3.50
C PRO A 13 -14.53 7.82 2.34
N LEU A 14 -15.60 7.05 2.09
CA LEU A 14 -15.65 6.06 1.04
C LEU A 14 -15.58 6.70 -0.35
N ILE A 15 -16.35 7.76 -0.59
CA ILE A 15 -16.36 8.52 -1.84
C ILE A 15 -14.99 9.19 -2.06
N THR A 16 -14.45 9.84 -1.02
CA THR A 16 -13.14 10.49 -1.10
C THR A 16 -12.03 9.48 -1.39
N GLY A 17 -12.07 8.31 -0.76
CA GLY A 17 -11.11 7.24 -1.04
C GLY A 17 -11.21 6.73 -2.48
N LEU A 18 -12.42 6.53 -3.01
CA LEU A 18 -12.61 6.14 -4.41
C LEU A 18 -12.09 7.19 -5.40
N ILE A 19 -12.33 8.47 -5.12
CA ILE A 19 -11.78 9.57 -5.92
C ILE A 19 -10.25 9.53 -5.89
N GLY A 20 -9.63 9.32 -4.73
CA GLY A 20 -8.18 9.22 -4.62
C GLY A 20 -7.59 8.02 -5.40
N LEU A 21 -8.26 6.85 -5.38
CA LEU A 21 -7.87 5.70 -6.21
C LEU A 21 -7.99 6.03 -7.71
N PHE A 22 -9.03 6.72 -8.10
CA PHE A 22 -9.18 7.18 -9.49
C PHE A 22 -8.03 8.09 -9.92
N PHE A 23 -7.64 9.07 -9.09
CA PHE A 23 -6.48 9.92 -9.38
C PHE A 23 -5.16 9.15 -9.40
N ALA A 24 -4.97 8.17 -8.52
CA ALA A 24 -3.81 7.28 -8.57
C ALA A 24 -3.72 6.51 -9.89
N PHE A 25 -4.86 6.01 -10.37
CA PHE A 25 -4.94 5.35 -11.68
C PHE A 25 -4.62 6.29 -12.85
N VAL A 26 -5.14 7.52 -12.82
CA VAL A 26 -4.84 8.55 -13.84
C VAL A 26 -3.35 8.88 -13.84
N LEU A 27 -2.73 9.09 -12.67
CA LEU A 27 -1.29 9.34 -12.57
C LEU A 27 -0.47 8.18 -13.11
N TYR A 28 -0.87 6.93 -12.81
CA TYR A 28 -0.22 5.76 -13.37
C TYR A 28 -0.27 5.76 -14.91
N GLY A 29 -1.43 6.06 -15.48
CA GLY A 29 -1.60 6.19 -16.93
C GLY A 29 -0.74 7.30 -17.54
N LEU A 30 -0.58 8.43 -16.85
CA LEU A 30 0.30 9.52 -17.28
C LEU A 30 1.77 9.09 -17.28
N ILE A 31 2.25 8.41 -16.22
CA ILE A 31 3.62 7.89 -16.15
C ILE A 31 3.88 6.91 -17.29
N MET A 32 2.94 6.03 -17.58
CA MET A 32 3.10 5.03 -18.65
C MET A 32 3.22 5.63 -20.05
N ARG A 33 2.85 6.88 -20.27
CA ARG A 33 3.06 7.61 -21.56
C ARG A 33 4.51 8.04 -21.77
N TYR A 34 5.32 8.13 -20.72
CA TYR A 34 6.73 8.48 -20.87
C TYR A 34 7.53 7.26 -21.40
N PRO A 35 8.54 7.52 -22.26
CA PRO A 35 9.34 6.44 -22.84
C PRO A 35 10.15 5.70 -21.77
N ALA A 36 10.20 4.38 -21.89
CA ALA A 36 11.01 3.54 -21.00
C ALA A 36 12.51 3.55 -21.34
N GLY A 37 12.87 4.12 -22.50
CA GLY A 37 14.26 4.30 -22.91
C GLY A 37 14.89 3.13 -23.66
N LYS A 38 16.23 3.05 -23.60
CA LYS A 38 17.02 2.04 -24.31
C LYS A 38 16.74 0.63 -23.78
N SER A 39 16.91 -0.38 -24.63
CA SER A 39 16.67 -1.79 -24.26
C SER A 39 17.52 -2.27 -23.08
N SER A 40 18.71 -1.71 -22.87
CA SER A 40 19.56 -2.01 -21.71
C SER A 40 18.94 -1.54 -20.41
N VAL A 41 18.38 -0.32 -20.37
CA VAL A 41 17.70 0.25 -19.20
C VAL A 41 16.43 -0.53 -18.88
N VAL A 42 15.65 -0.87 -19.93
CA VAL A 42 14.43 -1.67 -19.78
C VAL A 42 14.72 -3.05 -19.21
N LYS A 43 15.78 -3.75 -19.71
CA LYS A 43 16.18 -5.07 -19.18
C LYS A 43 16.52 -5.02 -17.69
N ILE A 44 17.29 -4.02 -17.26
CA ILE A 44 17.61 -3.83 -15.83
C ILE A 44 16.33 -3.55 -15.04
N GLY A 45 15.48 -2.67 -15.53
CA GLY A 45 14.19 -2.36 -14.91
C GLY A 45 13.27 -3.57 -14.77
N ASP A 46 13.23 -4.46 -15.76
CA ASP A 46 12.44 -5.69 -15.70
C ASP A 46 13.00 -6.68 -14.68
N GLN A 47 14.33 -6.78 -14.54
CA GLN A 47 14.96 -7.58 -13.49
C GLN A 47 14.64 -7.05 -12.10
N ILE A 48 14.72 -5.73 -11.90
CA ILE A 48 14.34 -5.08 -10.64
C ILE A 48 12.86 -5.34 -10.33
N HIS A 49 12.00 -5.19 -11.33
CA HIS A 49 10.57 -5.45 -11.18
C HIS A 49 10.27 -6.90 -10.80
N LEU A 50 10.95 -7.86 -11.45
CA LEU A 50 10.82 -9.28 -11.13
C LEU A 50 11.29 -9.57 -9.71
N GLY A 51 12.46 -9.06 -9.31
CA GLY A 51 12.98 -9.20 -7.95
C GLY A 51 12.03 -8.63 -6.89
N ALA A 52 11.49 -7.44 -7.12
CA ALA A 52 10.52 -6.82 -6.24
C ALA A 52 9.22 -7.64 -6.12
N LYS A 53 8.72 -8.20 -7.21
CA LYS A 53 7.54 -9.11 -7.17
C LYS A 53 7.82 -10.38 -6.36
N VAL A 54 8.94 -11.04 -6.61
CA VAL A 54 9.32 -12.27 -5.87
C VAL A 54 9.46 -11.96 -4.38
N PHE A 55 10.11 -10.84 -4.04
CA PHE A 55 10.24 -10.39 -2.66
C PHE A 55 8.87 -10.20 -2.00
N MET A 56 7.97 -9.43 -2.59
CA MET A 56 6.64 -9.16 -2.04
C MET A 56 5.81 -10.43 -1.86
N PHE A 57 5.83 -11.34 -2.85
CA PHE A 57 5.11 -12.61 -2.71
C PHE A 57 5.67 -13.50 -1.61
N THR A 58 7.00 -13.56 -1.46
CA THR A 58 7.64 -14.33 -0.41
C THR A 58 7.30 -13.76 0.97
N GLU A 59 7.36 -12.44 1.10
CA GLU A 59 7.01 -11.73 2.31
C GLU A 59 5.55 -11.98 2.70
N TYR A 60 4.61 -11.85 1.76
CA TYR A 60 3.20 -12.07 2.05
C TYR A 60 2.88 -13.52 2.42
N LYS A 61 3.60 -14.50 1.87
CA LYS A 61 3.46 -15.91 2.30
C LYS A 61 3.86 -16.12 3.76
N ILE A 62 4.88 -15.41 4.23
CA ILE A 62 5.35 -15.50 5.62
C ILE A 62 4.42 -14.68 6.54
N LEU A 63 3.93 -13.56 6.06
CA LEU A 63 3.09 -12.66 6.84
C LEU A 63 1.65 -13.16 7.01
N ALA A 64 1.10 -13.84 6.00
CA ALA A 64 -0.28 -14.32 6.02
C ALA A 64 -0.60 -15.21 7.25
N PRO A 65 0.18 -16.23 7.63
CA PRO A 65 -0.09 -17.00 8.83
C PRO A 65 -0.05 -16.16 10.11
N VAL A 66 0.85 -15.17 10.19
CA VAL A 66 0.94 -14.27 11.36
C VAL A 66 -0.34 -13.44 11.50
N VAL A 67 -0.82 -12.89 10.38
CA VAL A 67 -2.07 -12.12 10.35
C VAL A 67 -3.26 -13.01 10.68
N ILE A 68 -3.31 -14.23 10.17
CA ILE A 68 -4.38 -15.20 10.49
C ILE A 68 -4.40 -15.52 11.99
N VAL A 69 -3.25 -15.79 12.60
CA VAL A 69 -3.14 -16.03 14.05
C VAL A 69 -3.64 -14.81 14.83
N LEU A 70 -3.28 -13.60 14.40
CA LEU A 70 -3.73 -12.36 15.03
C LEU A 70 -5.26 -12.20 14.94
N ILE A 71 -5.85 -12.48 13.78
CA ILE A 71 -7.31 -12.43 13.55
C ILE A 71 -8.03 -13.43 14.45
N VAL A 72 -7.55 -14.69 14.50
CA VAL A 72 -8.14 -15.74 15.32
C VAL A 72 -8.01 -15.42 16.81
N ALA A 73 -6.84 -15.01 17.26
CA ALA A 73 -6.60 -14.63 18.65
C ALA A 73 -7.50 -13.47 19.08
N CYS A 74 -7.67 -12.47 18.23
CA CYS A 74 -8.56 -11.34 18.50
C CYS A 74 -10.03 -11.77 18.51
N GLY A 75 -10.47 -12.60 17.56
CA GLY A 75 -11.84 -13.10 17.49
C GLY A 75 -12.26 -13.97 18.68
N LEU A 76 -11.31 -14.71 19.26
CA LEU A 76 -11.52 -15.53 20.48
C LEU A 76 -11.39 -14.71 21.78
N SER A 77 -10.86 -13.50 21.71
CA SER A 77 -10.70 -12.60 22.85
C SER A 77 -11.98 -11.82 23.14
N PRO A 78 -12.07 -11.12 24.29
CA PRO A 78 -13.18 -10.22 24.61
C PRO A 78 -13.38 -9.06 23.61
N LEU A 79 -12.42 -8.81 22.71
CA LEU A 79 -12.51 -7.79 21.67
C LEU A 79 -13.54 -8.16 20.57
N GLY A 80 -13.75 -9.45 20.38
CA GLY A 80 -14.81 -9.97 19.55
C GLY A 80 -14.53 -10.01 18.06
N TRP A 81 -15.50 -10.58 17.33
CA TRP A 81 -15.36 -10.87 15.90
C TRP A 81 -15.31 -9.62 15.00
N TYR A 82 -15.95 -8.53 15.38
CA TYR A 82 -15.94 -7.28 14.61
C TYR A 82 -14.55 -6.65 14.54
N THR A 83 -13.83 -6.67 15.67
CA THR A 83 -12.43 -6.22 15.73
C THR A 83 -11.52 -7.13 14.90
N ALA A 84 -11.73 -8.45 14.97
CA ALA A 84 -10.98 -9.42 14.16
C ALA A 84 -11.19 -9.19 12.64
N LEU A 85 -12.44 -8.91 12.23
CA LEU A 85 -12.76 -8.56 10.85
C LEU A 85 -12.05 -7.26 10.42
N ALA A 86 -12.05 -6.25 11.29
CA ALA A 86 -11.36 -4.99 11.00
C ALA A 86 -9.85 -5.17 10.85
N ILE A 87 -9.21 -6.04 11.67
CA ILE A 87 -7.79 -6.42 11.51
C ILE A 87 -7.54 -7.02 10.12
N GLY A 88 -8.39 -7.95 9.70
CA GLY A 88 -8.29 -8.58 8.38
C GLY A 88 -8.39 -7.59 7.23
N VAL A 89 -9.38 -6.69 7.28
CA VAL A 89 -9.58 -5.64 6.26
C VAL A 89 -8.41 -4.66 6.25
N GLY A 90 -7.90 -4.27 7.42
CA GLY A 90 -6.74 -3.38 7.53
C GLY A 90 -5.47 -4.01 6.94
N ALA A 91 -5.20 -5.27 7.29
CA ALA A 91 -4.07 -6.02 6.75
C ALA A 91 -4.15 -6.16 5.23
N LEU A 92 -5.32 -6.51 4.70
CA LEU A 92 -5.55 -6.64 3.25
C LEU A 92 -5.37 -5.31 2.53
N SER A 93 -5.95 -4.23 3.06
CA SER A 93 -5.80 -2.88 2.51
C SER A 93 -4.33 -2.45 2.44
N SER A 94 -3.57 -2.68 3.51
CA SER A 94 -2.15 -2.36 3.56
C SER A 94 -1.33 -3.19 2.57
N ALA A 95 -1.61 -4.49 2.45
CA ALA A 95 -0.94 -5.38 1.50
C ALA A 95 -1.20 -4.95 0.04
N ILE A 96 -2.44 -4.63 -0.31
CA ILE A 96 -2.82 -4.17 -1.65
C ILE A 96 -2.14 -2.83 -1.96
N ALA A 97 -2.19 -1.87 -1.03
CA ALA A 97 -1.55 -0.57 -1.21
C ALA A 97 -0.02 -0.70 -1.40
N GLY A 98 0.64 -1.55 -0.61
CA GLY A 98 2.05 -1.85 -0.73
C GLY A 98 2.41 -2.48 -2.08
N PHE A 99 1.61 -3.44 -2.55
CA PHE A 99 1.81 -4.07 -3.86
C PHE A 99 1.67 -3.08 -5.01
N ILE A 100 0.60 -2.26 -5.02
CA ILE A 100 0.38 -1.23 -6.06
C ILE A 100 1.52 -0.20 -6.02
N GLY A 101 1.95 0.22 -4.82
CA GLY A 101 3.05 1.16 -4.64
C GLY A 101 4.36 0.63 -5.22
N MET A 102 4.75 -0.61 -4.89
CA MET A 102 5.93 -1.26 -5.43
C MET A 102 5.85 -1.40 -6.96
N TYR A 103 4.70 -1.84 -7.46
CA TYR A 103 4.49 -2.03 -8.91
C TYR A 103 4.65 -0.71 -9.67
N SER A 104 4.02 0.36 -9.21
CA SER A 104 4.10 1.68 -9.84
C SER A 104 5.50 2.30 -9.72
N ALA A 105 6.15 2.17 -8.56
CA ALA A 105 7.50 2.69 -8.34
C ALA A 105 8.53 2.04 -9.28
N THR A 106 8.52 0.72 -9.43
CA THR A 106 9.45 0.02 -10.34
C THR A 106 9.27 0.43 -11.80
N LYS A 107 8.04 0.71 -12.22
CA LYS A 107 7.77 1.21 -13.58
C LYS A 107 8.10 2.70 -13.75
N ALA A 108 7.95 3.51 -12.71
CA ALA A 108 8.34 4.93 -12.72
C ALA A 108 9.86 5.09 -12.75
N ASN A 109 10.62 4.29 -12.00
CA ASN A 109 12.07 4.39 -11.90
C ASN A 109 12.79 4.30 -13.25
N VAL A 110 12.39 3.37 -14.11
CA VAL A 110 12.94 3.21 -15.47
C VAL A 110 12.74 4.48 -16.29
N ARG A 111 11.55 5.07 -16.22
CA ARG A 111 11.18 6.29 -16.94
C ARG A 111 11.87 7.53 -16.38
N THR A 112 12.04 7.58 -15.06
CA THR A 112 12.81 8.63 -14.39
C THR A 112 14.27 8.64 -14.85
N ALA A 113 14.91 7.48 -14.89
CA ALA A 113 16.28 7.33 -15.37
C ALA A 113 16.43 7.77 -16.84
N THR A 114 15.49 7.33 -17.68
CA THR A 114 15.46 7.71 -19.11
C THR A 114 15.21 9.21 -19.30
N ALA A 115 14.32 9.82 -18.51
CA ALA A 115 14.07 11.25 -18.57
C ALA A 115 15.29 12.06 -18.09
N ALA A 116 16.00 11.58 -17.08
CA ALA A 116 17.23 12.23 -16.60
C ALA A 116 18.32 12.26 -17.68
N GLU A 117 18.44 11.19 -18.50
CA GLU A 117 19.41 11.13 -19.60
C GLU A 117 18.99 12.04 -20.77
N ASN A 118 17.72 12.02 -21.17
CA ASN A 118 17.28 12.58 -22.45
C ASN A 118 16.61 13.96 -22.34
N SER A 119 16.01 14.31 -21.19
CA SER A 119 15.13 15.47 -21.04
C SER A 119 15.51 16.38 -19.87
N GLY A 120 16.51 16.00 -19.08
CA GLY A 120 17.02 16.78 -17.97
C GLY A 120 16.32 16.55 -16.63
N LYS A 121 16.80 17.29 -15.60
CA LYS A 121 16.42 17.07 -14.19
C LYS A 121 14.97 17.37 -13.90
N GLU A 122 14.37 18.38 -14.53
CA GLU A 122 13.01 18.82 -14.25
C GLU A 122 11.98 17.74 -14.59
N GLN A 123 12.13 17.12 -15.77
CA GLN A 123 11.23 16.06 -16.20
C GLN A 123 11.43 14.78 -15.38
N ALA A 124 12.67 14.44 -15.07
CA ALA A 124 12.98 13.29 -14.20
C ALA A 124 12.36 13.45 -12.81
N LEU A 125 12.47 14.67 -12.22
CA LEU A 125 11.88 14.98 -10.93
C LEU A 125 10.35 14.87 -10.96
N SER A 126 9.71 15.36 -12.01
CA SER A 126 8.25 15.29 -12.19
C SER A 126 7.78 13.83 -12.26
N ILE A 127 8.44 12.98 -13.04
CA ILE A 127 8.08 11.55 -13.16
C ILE A 127 8.29 10.82 -11.82
N SER A 128 9.38 11.09 -11.14
CA SER A 128 9.67 10.51 -9.82
C SER A 128 8.63 10.94 -8.79
N PHE A 129 8.26 12.22 -8.78
CA PHE A 129 7.22 12.75 -7.89
C PHE A 129 5.85 12.11 -8.15
N PHE A 130 5.45 11.99 -9.42
CA PHE A 130 4.20 11.30 -9.77
C PHE A 130 4.23 9.82 -9.35
N GLY A 131 5.36 9.14 -9.52
CA GLY A 131 5.54 7.76 -9.07
C GLY A 131 5.33 7.58 -7.57
N GLY A 132 5.91 8.47 -6.75
CA GLY A 132 5.71 8.50 -5.31
C GLY A 132 4.28 8.89 -4.91
N SER A 133 3.67 9.83 -5.64
CA SER A 133 2.28 10.26 -5.40
C SER A 133 1.26 9.15 -5.59
N ILE A 134 1.48 8.21 -6.53
CA ILE A 134 0.61 7.05 -6.71
C ILE A 134 0.55 6.23 -5.42
N MET A 135 1.71 5.92 -4.82
CA MET A 135 1.75 5.17 -3.57
C MET A 135 1.05 5.92 -2.44
N GLY A 136 1.33 7.21 -2.27
CA GLY A 136 0.70 8.04 -1.24
C GLY A 136 -0.83 8.08 -1.38
N LEU A 137 -1.33 8.30 -2.60
CA LEU A 137 -2.76 8.27 -2.89
C LEU A 137 -3.38 6.88 -2.63
N CYS A 138 -2.72 5.80 -3.05
CA CYS A 138 -3.21 4.45 -2.79
C CYS A 138 -3.31 4.15 -1.30
N VAL A 139 -2.28 4.48 -0.50
CA VAL A 139 -2.29 4.24 0.95
C VAL A 139 -3.41 5.03 1.62
N ALA A 140 -3.52 6.34 1.36
CA ALA A 140 -4.57 7.18 1.93
C ALA A 140 -5.97 6.72 1.51
N SER A 141 -6.14 6.42 0.23
CA SER A 141 -7.43 6.01 -0.33
C SER A 141 -7.88 4.63 0.16
N MET A 142 -6.99 3.64 0.22
CA MET A 142 -7.30 2.32 0.76
C MET A 142 -7.64 2.41 2.26
N GLY A 143 -6.97 3.31 3.01
CA GLY A 143 -7.33 3.62 4.38
C GLY A 143 -8.76 4.17 4.49
N LEU A 144 -9.11 5.16 3.67
CA LEU A 144 -10.44 5.78 3.67
C LEU A 144 -11.54 4.81 3.21
N VAL A 145 -11.28 4.01 2.16
CA VAL A 145 -12.24 3.01 1.68
C VAL A 145 -12.42 1.90 2.72
N GLY A 146 -11.34 1.37 3.28
CA GLY A 146 -11.38 0.31 4.28
C GLY A 146 -12.08 0.74 5.58
N LEU A 147 -11.64 1.86 6.16
CA LEU A 147 -12.27 2.40 7.38
C LEU A 147 -13.69 2.88 7.12
N GLY A 148 -13.93 3.59 6.02
CA GLY A 148 -15.27 4.06 5.66
C GLY A 148 -16.25 2.92 5.41
N GLY A 149 -15.80 1.86 4.74
CA GLY A 149 -16.60 0.65 4.50
C GLY A 149 -16.93 -0.10 5.80
N LEU A 150 -15.93 -0.26 6.69
CA LEU A 150 -16.13 -0.86 8.01
C LEU A 150 -17.03 -0.01 8.89
N PHE A 151 -16.84 1.30 8.91
CA PHE A 151 -17.72 2.20 9.67
C PHE A 151 -19.16 2.10 9.21
N PHE A 152 -19.39 2.11 7.89
CA PHE A 152 -20.71 1.94 7.32
C PHE A 152 -21.34 0.58 7.71
N TYR A 153 -20.56 -0.49 7.64
CA TYR A 153 -21.04 -1.83 8.02
C TYR A 153 -21.32 -1.94 9.52
N PHE A 154 -20.44 -1.43 10.37
CA PHE A 154 -20.59 -1.53 11.83
C PHE A 154 -21.74 -0.67 12.37
N THR A 155 -22.00 0.49 11.77
CA THR A 155 -23.16 1.32 12.15
C THR A 155 -24.51 0.68 11.83
N GLN A 156 -24.55 -0.29 10.92
CA GLN A 156 -25.76 -1.09 10.67
C GLN A 156 -25.86 -2.35 11.53
N ALA A 157 -24.71 -2.91 11.92
CA ALA A 157 -24.64 -4.17 12.67
C ALA A 157 -24.64 -3.97 14.19
N LEU A 158 -24.17 -2.82 14.68
CA LEU A 158 -23.98 -2.50 16.09
C LEU A 158 -24.72 -1.22 16.45
N THR A 159 -25.30 -1.20 17.66
CA THR A 159 -26.00 -0.03 18.20
C THR A 159 -25.14 0.77 19.18
N ASP A 160 -24.10 0.15 19.74
CA ASP A 160 -23.22 0.77 20.73
C ASP A 160 -22.04 1.46 20.02
N VAL A 161 -21.95 2.78 20.20
CA VAL A 161 -20.92 3.64 19.60
C VAL A 161 -19.53 3.29 20.12
N ASP A 162 -19.39 2.95 21.40
CA ASP A 162 -18.11 2.56 21.96
C ASP A 162 -17.60 1.24 21.39
N GLN A 163 -18.50 0.31 21.14
CA GLN A 163 -18.16 -0.95 20.50
C GLN A 163 -17.74 -0.74 19.03
N ILE A 164 -18.42 0.15 18.29
CA ILE A 164 -18.04 0.52 16.92
C ILE A 164 -16.63 1.11 16.91
N ALA A 165 -16.36 2.08 17.79
CA ALA A 165 -15.05 2.74 17.87
C ALA A 165 -13.92 1.74 18.13
N LYS A 166 -14.07 0.90 19.17
CA LYS A 166 -13.09 -0.15 19.53
C LYS A 166 -12.88 -1.16 18.39
N SER A 167 -13.95 -1.53 17.69
CA SER A 167 -13.84 -2.46 16.56
C SER A 167 -13.07 -1.84 15.40
N LEU A 168 -13.24 -0.54 15.12
CA LEU A 168 -12.51 0.16 14.07
C LEU A 168 -11.01 0.29 14.35
N GLU A 169 -10.58 0.34 15.62
CA GLU A 169 -9.16 0.36 15.99
C GLU A 169 -8.43 -0.88 15.44
N GLY A 170 -9.12 -2.01 15.33
CA GLY A 170 -8.59 -3.23 14.73
C GLY A 170 -8.07 -3.04 13.31
N PHE A 171 -8.68 -2.16 12.51
CA PHE A 171 -8.18 -1.83 11.17
C PHE A 171 -6.76 -1.27 11.21
N GLY A 172 -6.50 -0.33 12.14
CA GLY A 172 -5.18 0.25 12.34
C GLY A 172 -4.14 -0.78 12.75
N VAL A 173 -4.51 -1.73 13.64
CA VAL A 173 -3.64 -2.83 14.07
C VAL A 173 -3.26 -3.72 12.88
N GLY A 174 -4.23 -4.16 12.08
CA GLY A 174 -3.99 -5.00 10.91
C GLY A 174 -3.13 -4.31 9.85
N ALA A 175 -3.46 -3.05 9.51
CA ALA A 175 -2.71 -2.26 8.55
C ALA A 175 -1.27 -2.00 9.01
N SER A 176 -1.08 -1.66 10.29
CA SER A 176 0.23 -1.39 10.87
C SER A 176 1.10 -2.64 10.96
N ALA A 177 0.51 -3.80 11.28
CA ALA A 177 1.24 -5.06 11.30
C ALA A 177 1.86 -5.37 9.94
N VAL A 178 1.08 -5.31 8.85
CA VAL A 178 1.58 -5.52 7.48
C VAL A 178 2.64 -4.49 7.12
N ALA A 179 2.38 -3.20 7.36
CA ALA A 179 3.31 -2.12 7.03
C ALA A 179 4.64 -2.24 7.78
N LEU A 180 4.61 -2.66 9.07
CA LEU A 180 5.80 -2.87 9.88
C LEU A 180 6.66 -4.01 9.33
N PHE A 181 6.05 -5.16 9.06
CA PHE A 181 6.77 -6.32 8.52
C PHE A 181 7.35 -6.03 7.14
N SER A 182 6.60 -5.37 6.25
CA SER A 182 7.09 -4.95 4.93
C SER A 182 8.28 -4.00 5.02
N ARG A 183 8.27 -3.09 6.00
CA ARG A 183 9.40 -2.17 6.22
C ARG A 183 10.63 -2.91 6.74
N VAL A 184 10.45 -3.81 7.71
CA VAL A 184 11.56 -4.60 8.29
C VAL A 184 12.11 -5.56 7.25
N GLY A 185 11.26 -6.28 6.53
CA GLY A 185 11.65 -7.19 5.45
C GLY A 185 12.42 -6.48 4.34
N GLY A 186 11.93 -5.33 3.89
CA GLY A 186 12.62 -4.49 2.90
C GLY A 186 13.98 -4.00 3.38
N GLY A 187 14.11 -3.61 4.65
CA GLY A 187 15.39 -3.22 5.27
C GLY A 187 16.39 -4.37 5.33
N ILE A 188 15.96 -5.56 5.70
CA ILE A 188 16.80 -6.78 5.71
C ILE A 188 17.26 -7.13 4.29
N TYR A 189 16.35 -7.09 3.31
CA TYR A 189 16.68 -7.34 1.91
C TYR A 189 17.74 -6.38 1.38
N LEU A 190 17.60 -5.08 1.68
CA LEU A 190 18.58 -4.07 1.30
C LEU A 190 19.94 -4.30 1.97
N SER A 191 19.96 -4.68 3.25
CA SER A 191 21.18 -5.01 3.98
C SER A 191 21.90 -6.23 3.40
N LEU A 192 21.14 -7.27 3.02
CA LEU A 192 21.71 -8.48 2.40
C LEU A 192 22.37 -8.21 1.05
N ILE A 193 21.83 -7.29 0.24
CA ILE A 193 22.44 -6.87 -1.03
C ILE A 193 23.80 -6.26 -0.78
N HIS A 194 23.95 -5.40 0.23
CA HIS A 194 25.24 -4.80 0.58
C HIS A 194 26.27 -5.80 1.12
N ILE A 195 25.83 -6.86 1.80
CA ILE A 195 26.73 -7.92 2.32
C ILE A 195 27.14 -8.88 1.20
N SER A 196 26.28 -9.12 0.22
CA SER A 196 26.52 -10.08 -0.87
C SER A 196 27.29 -9.48 -2.05
N GLU A 197 27.35 -8.14 -2.18
CA GLU A 197 28.28 -7.51 -3.10
C GLU A 197 29.70 -7.65 -2.52
N PRO A 198 30.60 -8.43 -3.17
CA PRO A 198 32.00 -8.35 -2.81
C PRO A 198 32.39 -6.89 -3.03
N THR A 199 32.82 -6.23 -1.97
CA THR A 199 33.47 -4.92 -2.05
C THR A 199 34.53 -5.04 -3.15
N ARG A 200 34.22 -4.52 -4.32
CA ARG A 200 35.19 -4.20 -5.34
C ARG A 200 35.98 -3.03 -4.80
N GLN A 201 36.81 -3.30 -3.82
CA GLN A 201 37.96 -2.45 -3.51
C GLN A 201 38.93 -2.72 -4.62
N ASP A 202 38.94 -1.80 -5.56
CA ASP A 202 39.89 -1.72 -6.61
C ASP A 202 41.30 -1.71 -6.00
N SER A 203 42.00 -2.76 -6.30
CA SER A 203 43.43 -2.71 -6.37
C SER A 203 43.88 -1.80 -7.50
#